data_e1760999784ca60005452f6e0238bca1
#
_entry.id   e1760999784ca60005452f6e0238bca1
#
_cell.length_a   1.000
_cell.length_b   1.000
_cell.length_c   1.000
_cell.angle_alpha   90.00
_cell.angle_beta   90.00
_cell.angle_gamma   90.00
#
_symmetry.space_group_name_H-M   'P 1'
#
loop_
_entity.id
_entity.type
_entity.pdbx_description
1 polymer ?
#
loop_
_entity_poly.entity_id
_entity_poly.type
_entity_poly.pdbx_seq_one_letter_code
_entity_poly.pdbx_strand_id
1 'polypeptide(L)'
;MRHSSLLLASVLTAIGLTALAGKHVIKFDSSREMSGSKIALRDVNPQLPTDWNGYNYVVVEFRVSTSQRFFLGFTTSHGYDEVRIHSYVPGQWNRLAIPLIYYTQPPASAIDMAATYNKPRFTGWINLGGNIGPMTQVDSIGVRMRAPIGNQQIEIRNVTLSVDDPGDTYLGKRPAVDEFGQSNLVKWPGKLTSLKQLRKVWQAEEDEAVSTEQFYGYSRYGGYLAHRFDQGTGYFRTAQVDGRWWFVDPDGYLFLSVGVDCIYTLGGGDVRDVEKREGMIGQLPPSRFLQKGRNGTTTARYALWNRERRFGEDAEQKASELAFKRMDKWGVNTIGNWSDKKLEQQRRKAITCTFYPAGADSRLMGLGDVYGDNFKERLRESLKQTIVPHRDNPWLIGYFMGNEPSWVGQEQRVCQMILQGENRGIKTALRQWLSDHGDNKEQRRAFIYDCFRRYIEAVKEVQLELDPHHLCLGYRFASVYDVNETLLGICGKVFDVLSFNHY
;
A
#
# COMPACT_ATOMS: atom_id res chain seq x y z
N MET A 1 40.35 -29.08 -59.07
CA MET A 1 41.03 -29.12 -57.80
C MET A 1 40.58 -27.90 -57.00
N ARG A 2 39.63 -28.06 -56.11
CA ARG A 2 39.19 -27.03 -55.16
C ARG A 2 39.33 -27.62 -53.75
N HIS A 3 40.22 -27.08 -52.96
CA HIS A 3 40.37 -27.42 -51.56
C HIS A 3 39.32 -26.72 -50.72
N SER A 4 38.49 -27.49 -50.05
CA SER A 4 37.57 -27.03 -49.02
C SER A 4 38.20 -27.19 -47.68
N SER A 5 38.53 -26.09 -47.01
CA SER A 5 39.01 -26.09 -45.61
C SER A 5 37.82 -26.12 -44.67
N LEU A 6 37.64 -27.20 -43.92
CA LEU A 6 36.71 -27.27 -42.80
C LEU A 6 37.34 -26.58 -41.59
N LEU A 7 36.74 -25.51 -41.12
CA LEU A 7 36.98 -24.93 -39.78
C LEU A 7 36.17 -25.71 -38.75
N LEU A 8 36.85 -26.49 -37.92
CA LEU A 8 36.28 -27.07 -36.70
C LEU A 8 36.20 -25.95 -35.62
N ALA A 9 35.00 -25.47 -35.33
CA ALA A 9 34.76 -24.64 -34.15
C ALA A 9 34.59 -25.54 -32.93
N SER A 10 35.62 -25.59 -32.08
CA SER A 10 35.57 -26.23 -30.74
C SER A 10 34.73 -25.38 -29.81
N VAL A 11 33.50 -25.82 -29.54
CA VAL A 11 32.69 -25.30 -28.44
C VAL A 11 33.24 -25.87 -27.12
N LEU A 12 33.98 -25.06 -26.42
CA LEU A 12 34.32 -25.33 -25.02
C LEU A 12 33.08 -25.10 -24.16
N THR A 13 32.40 -26.19 -23.84
CA THR A 13 31.39 -26.22 -22.77
C THR A 13 32.14 -26.14 -21.44
N ALA A 14 32.20 -24.94 -20.87
CA ALA A 14 32.67 -24.78 -19.49
C ALA A 14 31.62 -25.37 -18.56
N ILE A 15 31.78 -26.64 -18.19
CA ILE A 15 31.04 -27.22 -17.04
C ILE A 15 31.68 -26.58 -15.79
N GLY A 16 31.09 -25.47 -15.34
CA GLY A 16 31.41 -24.86 -14.07
C GLY A 16 31.01 -25.84 -12.95
N LEU A 17 32.00 -26.51 -12.35
CA LEU A 17 31.81 -27.09 -11.03
C LEU A 17 31.42 -25.97 -10.06
N THR A 18 30.13 -25.81 -9.81
CA THR A 18 29.66 -25.04 -8.67
C THR A 18 30.09 -25.78 -7.41
N ALA A 19 31.16 -25.32 -6.77
CA ALA A 19 31.43 -25.69 -5.40
C ALA A 19 30.16 -25.41 -4.60
N LEU A 20 29.58 -26.43 -4.00
CA LEU A 20 28.44 -26.32 -3.09
C LEU A 20 28.89 -25.46 -1.90
N ALA A 21 28.64 -24.15 -1.97
CA ALA A 21 28.84 -23.27 -0.83
C ALA A 21 28.00 -23.79 0.33
N GLY A 22 28.61 -23.88 1.50
CA GLY A 22 27.92 -24.38 2.69
C GLY A 22 26.73 -23.51 3.04
N LYS A 23 25.66 -24.13 3.47
CA LYS A 23 24.47 -23.45 3.98
C LYS A 23 24.81 -22.75 5.30
N HIS A 24 24.63 -21.44 5.36
CA HIS A 24 24.83 -20.62 6.56
C HIS A 24 23.51 -20.36 7.25
N VAL A 25 23.43 -20.57 8.57
CA VAL A 25 22.23 -20.41 9.38
C VAL A 25 22.45 -19.31 10.41
N ILE A 26 21.59 -18.29 10.39
CA ILE A 26 21.53 -17.24 11.40
C ILE A 26 20.24 -17.45 12.20
N LYS A 27 20.37 -17.68 13.51
CA LYS A 27 19.25 -17.77 14.45
C LYS A 27 19.02 -16.43 15.10
N PHE A 28 17.76 -16.08 15.31
CA PHE A 28 17.36 -14.84 15.95
C PHE A 28 16.91 -15.12 17.39
N ASP A 29 17.41 -14.31 18.31
CA ASP A 29 17.14 -14.36 19.74
C ASP A 29 15.94 -13.45 20.07
N SER A 30 14.82 -14.04 20.46
CA SER A 30 13.58 -13.32 20.77
C SER A 30 13.65 -12.50 22.06
N SER A 31 14.68 -12.67 22.88
CA SER A 31 14.91 -11.85 24.08
C SER A 31 15.54 -10.48 23.79
N ARG A 32 16.00 -10.26 22.54
CA ARG A 32 16.69 -9.04 22.13
C ARG A 32 15.81 -8.17 21.25
N GLU A 33 15.88 -6.87 21.44
CA GLU A 33 15.20 -5.91 20.54
C GLU A 33 15.75 -6.00 19.11
N MET A 34 17.06 -6.19 18.96
CA MET A 34 17.71 -6.41 17.65
C MET A 34 18.61 -7.65 17.75
N SER A 35 18.32 -8.64 16.93
CA SER A 35 19.06 -9.90 16.88
C SER A 35 19.54 -10.21 15.48
N GLY A 36 20.72 -10.81 15.35
CA GLY A 36 21.29 -11.24 14.07
C GLY A 36 22.80 -11.35 14.12
N SER A 37 23.41 -11.62 12.99
CA SER A 37 24.87 -11.73 12.86
C SER A 37 25.33 -11.41 11.44
N LYS A 38 26.65 -11.33 11.26
CA LYS A 38 27.32 -11.18 9.97
C LYS A 38 28.04 -12.49 9.60
N ILE A 39 28.14 -12.73 8.30
CA ILE A 39 28.86 -13.87 7.70
C ILE A 39 29.85 -13.28 6.69
N ALA A 40 31.11 -13.76 6.67
CA ALA A 40 32.05 -13.37 5.64
C ALA A 40 31.57 -13.84 4.27
N LEU A 41 31.56 -12.96 3.28
CA LEU A 41 31.07 -13.28 1.92
C LEU A 41 31.92 -14.39 1.25
N ARG A 42 33.24 -14.45 1.54
CA ARG A 42 34.11 -15.52 1.06
C ARG A 42 33.67 -16.91 1.52
N ASP A 43 32.97 -17.01 2.67
CA ASP A 43 32.45 -18.27 3.19
C ASP A 43 31.18 -18.68 2.46
N VAL A 44 30.39 -17.70 1.94
CA VAL A 44 29.16 -17.94 1.17
C VAL A 44 29.48 -18.18 -0.30
N ASN A 45 30.34 -17.36 -0.90
CA ASN A 45 30.81 -17.50 -2.28
C ASN A 45 32.23 -16.93 -2.42
N PRO A 46 33.25 -17.76 -2.45
CA PRO A 46 34.66 -17.32 -2.53
C PRO A 46 35.01 -16.65 -3.87
N GLN A 47 34.18 -16.77 -4.89
CA GLN A 47 34.42 -16.18 -6.20
C GLN A 47 33.86 -14.74 -6.34
N LEU A 48 33.17 -14.22 -5.31
CA LEU A 48 32.67 -12.85 -5.34
C LEU A 48 33.86 -11.86 -5.35
N PRO A 49 33.81 -10.85 -6.26
CA PRO A 49 34.77 -9.75 -6.17
C PRO A 49 34.43 -8.89 -4.92
N THR A 50 35.44 -8.20 -4.42
CA THR A 50 35.25 -7.23 -3.31
C THR A 50 34.83 -5.84 -3.79
N ASP A 51 34.98 -5.55 -5.07
CA ASP A 51 34.51 -4.33 -5.72
C ASP A 51 33.24 -4.64 -6.56
N TRP A 52 32.11 -4.01 -6.20
CA TRP A 52 30.81 -4.22 -6.82
C TRP A 52 30.35 -3.06 -7.70
N ASN A 53 31.17 -2.02 -7.90
CA ASN A 53 30.77 -0.82 -8.64
C ASN A 53 30.37 -1.10 -10.11
N GLY A 54 30.80 -2.20 -10.70
CA GLY A 54 30.41 -2.61 -12.06
C GLY A 54 29.07 -3.34 -12.16
N TYR A 55 28.37 -3.53 -11.04
CA TYR A 55 27.10 -4.28 -10.98
C TYR A 55 25.96 -3.40 -10.51
N ASN A 56 24.73 -3.78 -10.86
CA ASN A 56 23.52 -3.07 -10.46
C ASN A 56 22.71 -3.82 -9.41
N TYR A 57 22.92 -5.14 -9.28
CA TYR A 57 22.15 -5.99 -8.37
C TYR A 57 23.05 -6.95 -7.61
N VAL A 58 22.75 -7.13 -6.33
CA VAL A 58 23.17 -8.31 -5.56
C VAL A 58 22.01 -9.29 -5.49
N VAL A 59 22.31 -10.56 -5.73
CA VAL A 59 21.32 -11.64 -5.81
C VAL A 59 21.58 -12.62 -4.69
N VAL A 60 20.62 -12.77 -3.78
CA VAL A 60 20.76 -13.60 -2.59
C VAL A 60 19.78 -14.77 -2.63
N GLU A 61 20.29 -15.98 -2.46
CA GLU A 61 19.46 -17.17 -2.26
C GLU A 61 19.33 -17.47 -0.77
N PHE A 62 18.11 -17.36 -0.27
CA PHE A 62 17.83 -17.54 1.15
C PHE A 62 16.51 -18.26 1.43
N ARG A 63 16.36 -18.71 2.66
CA ARG A 63 15.13 -19.22 3.24
C ARG A 63 14.97 -18.68 4.66
N VAL A 64 13.91 -17.93 4.93
CA VAL A 64 13.57 -17.40 6.26
C VAL A 64 12.37 -18.16 6.81
N SER A 65 12.40 -18.48 8.12
CA SER A 65 11.35 -19.30 8.76
C SER A 65 10.03 -18.56 8.97
N THR A 66 10.02 -17.25 8.87
CA THR A 66 8.87 -16.38 9.17
C THR A 66 8.62 -15.37 8.07
N SER A 67 7.40 -14.82 8.01
CA SER A 67 7.08 -13.60 7.23
C SER A 67 7.40 -12.30 7.97
N GLN A 68 7.90 -12.35 9.21
CA GLN A 68 8.36 -11.15 9.91
C GLN A 68 9.48 -10.47 9.12
N ARG A 69 9.47 -9.13 9.11
CA ARG A 69 10.47 -8.33 8.39
C ARG A 69 11.85 -8.51 9.00
N PHE A 70 12.86 -8.54 8.16
CA PHE A 70 14.28 -8.59 8.55
C PHE A 70 15.09 -7.58 7.74
N PHE A 71 16.30 -7.30 8.20
CA PHE A 71 17.24 -6.42 7.52
C PHE A 71 18.37 -7.26 6.94
N LEU A 72 18.76 -6.93 5.72
CA LEU A 72 19.90 -7.54 5.02
C LEU A 72 20.82 -6.44 4.55
N GLY A 73 22.08 -6.52 4.96
CA GLY A 73 23.07 -5.50 4.71
C GLY A 73 24.44 -6.02 4.37
N PHE A 74 25.32 -5.09 4.00
CA PHE A 74 26.70 -5.37 3.62
C PHE A 74 27.65 -4.43 4.33
N THR A 75 28.82 -4.94 4.70
CA THR A 75 29.95 -4.14 5.19
C THR A 75 30.87 -3.82 4.03
N THR A 76 31.21 -2.55 3.88
CA THR A 76 32.09 -2.01 2.83
C THR A 76 33.21 -1.18 3.46
N SER A 77 34.13 -0.64 2.65
CA SER A 77 35.12 0.34 3.10
C SER A 77 34.52 1.62 3.68
N HIS A 78 33.24 1.90 3.40
CA HIS A 78 32.51 3.09 3.83
C HIS A 78 31.60 2.85 5.06
N GLY A 79 31.56 1.61 5.57
CA GLY A 79 30.73 1.23 6.72
C GLY A 79 29.73 0.11 6.40
N TYR A 80 28.67 0.04 7.20
CA TYR A 80 27.59 -0.96 7.06
C TYR A 80 26.25 -0.29 6.80
N ASP A 81 25.53 -0.79 5.82
CA ASP A 81 24.15 -0.39 5.57
C ASP A 81 23.27 -1.59 5.21
N GLU A 82 21.97 -1.45 5.41
CA GLU A 82 21.02 -2.55 5.24
C GLU A 82 19.68 -2.08 4.63
N VAL A 83 19.05 -2.98 3.90
CA VAL A 83 17.67 -2.82 3.42
C VAL A 83 16.71 -3.68 4.25
N ARG A 84 15.48 -3.26 4.36
CA ARG A 84 14.42 -4.02 5.03
C ARG A 84 13.72 -4.92 4.03
N ILE A 85 13.63 -6.21 4.33
CA ILE A 85 13.00 -7.23 3.49
C ILE A 85 11.80 -7.85 4.19
N HIS A 86 10.75 -8.10 3.42
CA HIS A 86 9.59 -8.88 3.82
C HIS A 86 9.43 -10.06 2.86
N SER A 87 9.63 -11.30 3.35
CA SER A 87 9.44 -12.49 2.51
C SER A 87 7.96 -12.91 2.47
N TYR A 88 7.43 -13.14 1.28
CA TYR A 88 6.08 -13.67 1.07
C TYR A 88 6.04 -15.20 1.07
N VAL A 89 7.22 -15.84 1.11
CA VAL A 89 7.36 -17.30 0.99
C VAL A 89 8.14 -17.91 2.17
N PRO A 90 7.64 -17.72 3.43
CA PRO A 90 8.33 -18.23 4.60
C PRO A 90 8.53 -19.74 4.52
N GLY A 91 9.71 -20.20 4.99
CA GLY A 91 10.10 -21.60 4.99
C GLY A 91 10.47 -22.18 3.61
N GLN A 92 10.44 -21.37 2.54
CA GLN A 92 10.82 -21.79 1.20
C GLN A 92 12.09 -21.07 0.73
N TRP A 93 12.87 -21.78 -0.08
CA TRP A 93 14.00 -21.16 -0.77
C TRP A 93 13.50 -20.20 -1.85
N ASN A 94 14.13 -19.06 -1.93
CA ASN A 94 13.91 -18.08 -2.98
C ASN A 94 15.22 -17.38 -3.33
N ARG A 95 15.29 -16.87 -4.53
CA ARG A 95 16.36 -16.02 -5.03
C ARG A 95 15.77 -14.62 -5.21
N LEU A 96 16.37 -13.62 -4.56
CA LEU A 96 15.92 -12.24 -4.61
C LEU A 96 17.05 -11.34 -5.10
N ALA A 97 16.78 -10.57 -6.15
CA ALA A 97 17.70 -9.54 -6.63
C ALA A 97 17.39 -8.21 -5.93
N ILE A 98 18.40 -7.63 -5.31
CA ILE A 98 18.33 -6.36 -4.58
C ILE A 98 19.13 -5.32 -5.36
N PRO A 99 18.55 -4.20 -5.80
CA PRO A 99 19.28 -3.12 -6.46
C PRO A 99 20.34 -2.52 -5.54
N LEU A 100 21.60 -2.45 -6.01
CA LEU A 100 22.71 -1.88 -5.25
C LEU A 100 22.54 -0.38 -4.96
N ILE A 101 21.74 0.31 -5.77
CA ILE A 101 21.40 1.71 -5.54
C ILE A 101 20.77 1.96 -4.15
N TYR A 102 20.16 0.94 -3.54
CA TYR A 102 19.58 1.04 -2.19
C TYR A 102 20.64 1.20 -1.09
N TYR A 103 21.89 0.84 -1.38
CA TYR A 103 23.03 0.98 -0.48
C TYR A 103 23.91 2.19 -0.83
N THR A 104 23.80 2.74 -2.05
CA THR A 104 24.73 3.74 -2.58
C THR A 104 24.15 5.14 -2.68
N GLN A 105 22.86 5.29 -2.49
CA GLN A 105 22.15 6.58 -2.57
C GLN A 105 21.34 6.88 -1.31
N PRO A 106 21.04 8.15 -1.00
CA PRO A 106 20.17 8.52 0.10
C PRO A 106 18.84 7.76 0.03
N PRO A 107 18.22 7.48 1.20
CA PRO A 107 16.94 6.79 1.25
C PRO A 107 15.92 7.42 0.32
N ALA A 108 15.38 6.61 -0.58
CA ALA A 108 14.33 7.00 -1.50
C ALA A 108 12.95 6.64 -0.92
N SER A 109 11.87 7.27 -1.41
CA SER A 109 10.52 6.84 -1.10
C SER A 109 10.27 5.41 -1.62
N ALA A 110 9.29 4.71 -1.08
CA ALA A 110 8.92 3.37 -1.56
C ALA A 110 8.56 3.36 -3.06
N ILE A 111 8.01 4.46 -3.57
CA ILE A 111 7.68 4.64 -4.99
C ILE A 111 8.95 4.75 -5.83
N ASP A 112 9.91 5.57 -5.41
CA ASP A 112 11.19 5.74 -6.10
C ASP A 112 11.97 4.43 -6.11
N MET A 113 11.96 3.69 -5.00
CA MET A 113 12.60 2.39 -4.88
C MET A 113 11.96 1.35 -5.80
N ALA A 114 10.64 1.32 -5.90
CA ALA A 114 9.94 0.42 -6.82
C ALA A 114 10.29 0.70 -8.29
N ALA A 115 10.52 1.96 -8.65
CA ALA A 115 10.91 2.36 -10.01
C ALA A 115 12.30 1.86 -10.44
N THR A 116 13.16 1.43 -9.50
CA THR A 116 14.46 0.83 -9.84
C THR A 116 14.38 -0.60 -10.33
N TYR A 117 13.24 -1.27 -10.16
CA TYR A 117 13.04 -2.63 -10.67
C TYR A 117 12.61 -2.64 -12.13
N ASN A 118 13.30 -3.45 -12.94
CA ASN A 118 12.90 -3.72 -14.32
C ASN A 118 11.97 -4.94 -14.42
N LYS A 119 11.98 -5.81 -13.42
CA LYS A 119 11.13 -6.99 -13.33
C LYS A 119 10.32 -7.00 -12.04
N PRO A 120 9.07 -7.51 -12.06
CA PRO A 120 8.26 -7.63 -10.85
C PRO A 120 8.91 -8.54 -9.80
N ARG A 121 8.58 -8.31 -8.53
CA ARG A 121 8.99 -9.14 -7.38
C ARG A 121 7.77 -9.85 -6.79
N PHE A 122 7.86 -11.18 -6.66
CA PHE A 122 6.77 -12.03 -6.19
C PHE A 122 7.09 -12.80 -4.92
N THR A 123 8.39 -12.97 -4.58
CA THR A 123 8.81 -13.74 -3.41
C THR A 123 9.10 -12.90 -2.19
N GLY A 124 9.25 -11.59 -2.38
CA GLY A 124 9.51 -10.65 -1.30
C GLY A 124 9.36 -9.19 -1.71
N TRP A 125 9.32 -8.33 -0.71
CA TRP A 125 9.33 -6.89 -0.85
C TRP A 125 10.55 -6.29 -0.16
N ILE A 126 11.18 -5.32 -0.81
CA ILE A 126 12.38 -4.63 -0.34
C ILE A 126 12.03 -3.17 -0.15
N ASN A 127 12.37 -2.63 1.02
CA ASN A 127 12.11 -1.26 1.37
C ASN A 127 13.19 -0.72 2.29
N LEU A 128 13.36 0.59 2.28
CA LEU A 128 14.34 1.33 3.07
C LEU A 128 15.78 0.90 2.79
N GLY A 129 16.50 1.78 2.18
CA GLY A 129 17.95 1.71 2.01
C GLY A 129 18.61 2.93 2.64
N GLY A 130 19.90 2.93 2.67
CA GLY A 130 20.70 4.01 3.18
C GLY A 130 21.65 4.59 2.13
N ASN A 131 22.60 5.39 2.59
CA ASN A 131 23.68 5.91 1.76
C ASN A 131 25.01 5.62 2.41
N ILE A 132 25.61 4.51 2.01
CA ILE A 132 26.93 4.10 2.50
C ILE A 132 28.06 4.53 1.56
N GLY A 133 27.71 4.94 0.32
CA GLY A 133 28.67 5.26 -0.72
C GLY A 133 28.99 4.07 -1.64
N PRO A 134 30.08 4.13 -2.39
CA PRO A 134 30.47 3.08 -3.33
C PRO A 134 30.60 1.71 -2.66
N MET A 135 30.18 0.66 -3.36
CA MET A 135 30.25 -0.73 -2.90
C MET A 135 31.65 -1.32 -3.16
N THR A 136 32.65 -0.85 -2.39
CA THR A 136 34.04 -1.29 -2.46
C THR A 136 34.45 -2.01 -1.18
N GLN A 137 35.42 -2.95 -1.29
CA GLN A 137 35.89 -3.79 -0.17
C GLN A 137 34.73 -4.48 0.57
N VAL A 138 33.76 -4.98 -0.20
CA VAL A 138 32.61 -5.67 0.37
C VAL A 138 33.05 -7.02 0.92
N ASP A 139 32.97 -7.20 2.23
CA ASP A 139 33.57 -8.35 2.92
C ASP A 139 32.57 -9.28 3.60
N SER A 140 31.44 -8.73 4.06
CA SER A 140 30.45 -9.50 4.83
C SER A 140 29.01 -9.14 4.50
N ILE A 141 28.13 -10.14 4.61
CA ILE A 141 26.67 -10.00 4.61
C ILE A 141 26.16 -10.08 6.05
N GLY A 142 25.37 -9.10 6.47
CA GLY A 142 24.70 -9.06 7.77
C GLY A 142 23.21 -9.29 7.65
N VAL A 143 22.63 -10.05 8.57
CA VAL A 143 21.17 -10.18 8.65
C VAL A 143 20.74 -9.93 10.09
N ARG A 144 19.74 -9.06 10.25
CA ARG A 144 19.18 -8.69 11.56
C ARG A 144 17.66 -8.72 11.53
N MET A 145 17.05 -8.99 12.68
CA MET A 145 15.60 -8.93 12.87
C MET A 145 15.30 -8.14 14.13
N ARG A 146 14.35 -7.22 14.04
CA ARG A 146 13.89 -6.44 15.18
C ARG A 146 12.77 -7.19 15.90
N ALA A 147 12.88 -7.30 17.22
CA ALA A 147 11.92 -7.96 18.10
C ALA A 147 11.42 -9.30 17.54
N PRO A 148 12.31 -10.30 17.34
CA PRO A 148 11.92 -11.59 16.77
C PRO A 148 10.84 -12.26 17.59
N ILE A 149 9.82 -12.79 16.93
CA ILE A 149 8.70 -13.48 17.58
C ILE A 149 8.97 -14.98 17.50
N GLY A 150 9.30 -15.60 18.64
CA GLY A 150 9.65 -17.01 18.72
C GLY A 150 11.03 -17.34 18.12
N ASN A 151 11.29 -18.63 17.90
CA ASN A 151 12.58 -19.12 17.41
C ASN A 151 12.68 -19.02 15.89
N GLN A 152 13.05 -17.85 15.39
CA GLN A 152 13.19 -17.60 13.96
C GLN A 152 14.63 -17.80 13.49
N GLN A 153 14.78 -18.15 12.21
CA GLN A 153 16.08 -18.26 11.57
C GLN A 153 16.01 -17.89 10.08
N ILE A 154 17.16 -17.52 9.55
CA ILE A 154 17.40 -17.40 8.12
C ILE A 154 18.57 -18.29 7.70
N GLU A 155 18.44 -18.85 6.53
CA GLU A 155 19.47 -19.65 5.89
C GLU A 155 19.86 -18.99 4.58
N ILE A 156 21.15 -18.79 4.35
CA ILE A 156 21.74 -18.26 3.12
C ILE A 156 22.60 -19.34 2.52
N ARG A 157 22.49 -19.58 1.22
CA ARG A 157 23.31 -20.59 0.52
C ARG A 157 24.08 -20.02 -0.66
N ASN A 158 23.70 -18.86 -1.17
CA ASN A 158 24.42 -18.24 -2.28
C ASN A 158 24.23 -16.72 -2.31
N VAL A 159 25.27 -16.01 -2.75
CA VAL A 159 25.26 -14.58 -3.09
C VAL A 159 25.99 -14.43 -4.42
N THR A 160 25.38 -13.73 -5.37
CA THR A 160 25.98 -13.42 -6.69
C THR A 160 25.69 -11.99 -7.07
N LEU A 161 26.31 -11.49 -8.12
CA LEU A 161 26.12 -10.14 -8.65
C LEU A 161 25.56 -10.20 -10.08
N SER A 162 24.84 -9.16 -10.47
CA SER A 162 24.31 -9.03 -11.82
C SER A 162 24.31 -7.58 -12.28
N VAL A 163 24.58 -7.37 -13.56
CA VAL A 163 24.41 -6.06 -14.24
C VAL A 163 22.94 -5.86 -14.59
N ASP A 164 22.33 -6.87 -15.18
CA ASP A 164 20.91 -6.85 -15.54
C ASP A 164 20.05 -7.29 -14.36
N ASP A 165 18.78 -6.83 -14.31
CA ASP A 165 17.80 -7.28 -13.33
C ASP A 165 17.37 -8.73 -13.61
N PRO A 166 17.80 -9.73 -12.81
CA PRO A 166 17.39 -11.12 -13.00
C PRO A 166 15.97 -11.39 -12.47
N GLY A 167 15.39 -10.44 -11.75
CA GLY A 167 14.13 -10.63 -11.05
C GLY A 167 14.28 -11.43 -9.76
N ASP A 168 13.17 -12.00 -9.31
CA ASP A 168 13.17 -12.99 -8.24
C ASP A 168 12.73 -14.36 -8.74
N THR A 169 13.09 -15.42 -8.02
CA THR A 169 12.73 -16.79 -8.40
C THR A 169 12.28 -17.57 -7.17
N TYR A 170 11.10 -18.14 -7.26
CA TYR A 170 10.61 -19.09 -6.27
C TYR A 170 11.30 -20.44 -6.46
N LEU A 171 11.99 -20.91 -5.43
CA LEU A 171 12.75 -22.17 -5.42
C LEU A 171 12.15 -23.20 -4.45
N GLY A 172 10.89 -22.98 -4.04
CA GLY A 172 10.19 -23.88 -3.14
C GLY A 172 9.78 -25.19 -3.79
N LYS A 173 9.68 -26.25 -2.98
CA LYS A 173 9.30 -27.59 -3.44
C LYS A 173 7.79 -27.81 -3.55
N ARG A 174 6.99 -26.91 -3.01
CA ARG A 174 5.51 -26.96 -3.02
C ARG A 174 4.94 -25.60 -3.37
N PRO A 175 3.76 -25.55 -3.97
CA PRO A 175 3.10 -24.28 -4.27
C PRO A 175 2.90 -23.41 -3.02
N ALA A 176 3.06 -22.10 -3.17
CA ALA A 176 2.85 -21.13 -2.11
C ALA A 176 1.37 -20.78 -1.93
N VAL A 177 0.56 -20.93 -2.97
CA VAL A 177 -0.88 -20.62 -2.99
C VAL A 177 -1.69 -21.90 -3.26
N ASP A 178 -2.69 -22.17 -2.44
CA ASP A 178 -3.59 -23.32 -2.59
C ASP A 178 -4.81 -23.02 -3.48
N GLU A 179 -5.72 -24.00 -3.62
CA GLU A 179 -6.94 -23.91 -4.44
C GLU A 179 -7.97 -22.89 -3.90
N PHE A 180 -7.81 -22.40 -2.69
CA PHE A 180 -8.68 -21.37 -2.09
C PHE A 180 -8.06 -19.95 -2.19
N GLY A 181 -6.86 -19.83 -2.77
CA GLY A 181 -6.10 -18.59 -2.79
C GLY A 181 -5.43 -18.28 -1.45
N GLN A 182 -5.34 -19.23 -0.54
CA GLN A 182 -4.70 -19.11 0.76
C GLN A 182 -3.21 -19.44 0.67
N SER A 183 -2.40 -18.89 1.60
CA SER A 183 -1.02 -19.36 1.74
C SER A 183 -0.97 -20.85 2.07
N ASN A 184 -0.25 -21.62 1.25
CA ASN A 184 -0.01 -23.04 1.48
C ASN A 184 1.26 -23.32 2.29
N LEU A 185 1.95 -22.27 2.74
CA LEU A 185 3.24 -22.37 3.42
C LEU A 185 3.11 -22.37 4.94
N VAL A 186 2.05 -21.76 5.46
CA VAL A 186 1.81 -21.65 6.90
C VAL A 186 0.49 -22.32 7.28
N LYS A 187 0.38 -22.67 8.55
CA LYS A 187 -0.85 -23.19 9.15
C LYS A 187 -1.38 -22.18 10.16
N TRP A 188 -2.70 -22.00 10.21
CA TRP A 188 -3.37 -21.18 11.20
C TRP A 188 -4.72 -21.79 11.57
N PRO A 189 -5.29 -21.48 12.73
CA PRO A 189 -6.64 -21.89 13.08
C PRO A 189 -7.66 -21.41 12.05
N GLY A 190 -8.54 -22.30 11.58
CA GLY A 190 -9.55 -21.96 10.59
C GLY A 190 -9.08 -21.96 9.13
N LYS A 191 -7.80 -22.31 8.84
CA LYS A 191 -7.37 -22.51 7.46
C LYS A 191 -8.21 -23.57 6.77
N LEU A 192 -8.80 -23.23 5.63
CA LEU A 192 -9.62 -24.14 4.84
C LEU A 192 -8.75 -25.21 4.17
N THR A 193 -9.22 -26.46 4.25
CA THR A 193 -8.56 -27.62 3.66
C THR A 193 -9.49 -28.42 2.75
N SER A 194 -10.77 -28.07 2.70
CA SER A 194 -11.75 -28.74 1.83
C SER A 194 -12.97 -27.87 1.57
N LEU A 195 -13.65 -28.11 0.45
CA LEU A 195 -14.89 -27.45 0.09
C LEU A 195 -16.01 -27.73 1.13
N LYS A 196 -16.03 -28.94 1.71
CA LYS A 196 -16.98 -29.28 2.78
C LYS A 196 -16.77 -28.39 4.02
N GLN A 197 -15.52 -28.18 4.43
CA GLN A 197 -15.18 -27.29 5.54
C GLN A 197 -15.56 -25.85 5.23
N LEU A 198 -15.26 -25.36 4.02
CA LEU A 198 -15.64 -24.04 3.55
C LEU A 198 -17.15 -23.80 3.72
N ARG A 199 -17.98 -24.72 3.23
CA ARG A 199 -19.44 -24.62 3.32
C ARG A 199 -19.92 -24.63 4.77
N LYS A 200 -19.36 -25.49 5.63
CA LYS A 200 -19.72 -25.57 7.05
C LYS A 200 -19.44 -24.27 7.79
N VAL A 201 -18.26 -23.70 7.61
CA VAL A 201 -17.86 -22.44 8.26
C VAL A 201 -18.78 -21.29 7.81
N TRP A 202 -19.13 -21.24 6.55
CA TRP A 202 -20.00 -20.19 6.02
C TRP A 202 -21.44 -20.30 6.53
N GLN A 203 -21.99 -21.51 6.66
CA GLN A 203 -23.33 -21.70 7.22
C GLN A 203 -23.38 -21.23 8.67
N ALA A 204 -22.41 -21.61 9.49
CA ALA A 204 -22.33 -21.15 10.88
C ALA A 204 -22.28 -19.63 11.01
N GLU A 205 -21.58 -18.95 10.11
CA GLU A 205 -21.53 -17.48 10.08
C GLU A 205 -22.91 -16.86 9.77
N GLU A 206 -23.64 -17.43 8.83
CA GLU A 206 -24.99 -16.95 8.48
C GLU A 206 -25.98 -17.15 9.63
N ASP A 207 -25.87 -18.25 10.34
CA ASP A 207 -26.73 -18.61 11.47
C ASP A 207 -26.51 -17.68 12.68
N GLU A 208 -25.27 -17.17 12.85
CA GLU A 208 -24.90 -16.28 13.96
C GLU A 208 -25.19 -14.78 13.69
N ALA A 209 -25.54 -14.39 12.49
CA ALA A 209 -25.72 -12.97 12.15
C ALA A 209 -27.01 -12.41 12.80
N VAL A 210 -26.90 -11.26 13.45
CA VAL A 210 -28.00 -10.52 14.10
C VAL A 210 -28.12 -9.11 13.54
N SER A 211 -29.29 -8.47 13.74
CA SER A 211 -29.48 -7.07 13.35
C SER A 211 -28.88 -6.11 14.36
N THR A 212 -28.15 -5.11 13.88
CA THR A 212 -27.57 -4.03 14.70
C THR A 212 -28.63 -3.14 15.31
N GLU A 213 -29.72 -2.89 14.60
CA GLU A 213 -30.83 -2.05 15.06
C GLU A 213 -31.44 -2.59 16.34
N GLN A 214 -31.55 -3.89 16.46
CA GLN A 214 -32.04 -4.56 17.67
C GLN A 214 -31.00 -4.56 18.79
N PHE A 215 -29.71 -4.63 18.46
CA PHE A 215 -28.66 -4.83 19.42
C PHE A 215 -28.06 -3.53 19.97
N TYR A 216 -27.87 -2.50 19.10
CA TYR A 216 -27.20 -1.25 19.46
C TYR A 216 -28.13 -0.05 19.62
N GLY A 217 -29.40 -0.17 19.27
CA GLY A 217 -30.34 0.94 19.33
C GLY A 217 -30.00 2.07 18.36
N TYR A 218 -29.68 1.71 17.12
CA TYR A 218 -29.37 2.68 16.06
C TYR A 218 -30.62 3.14 15.34
N SER A 219 -30.61 4.44 14.96
CA SER A 219 -31.54 5.01 13.97
C SER A 219 -31.31 4.38 12.59
N ARG A 220 -32.21 4.65 11.65
CA ARG A 220 -32.02 4.18 10.25
C ARG A 220 -30.69 4.61 9.64
N TYR A 221 -30.16 5.78 10.01
CA TYR A 221 -28.86 6.28 9.54
C TYR A 221 -27.67 5.85 10.42
N GLY A 222 -27.91 5.15 11.51
CA GLY A 222 -26.90 4.66 12.43
C GLY A 222 -26.60 5.59 13.60
N GLY A 223 -27.40 6.64 13.82
CA GLY A 223 -27.34 7.49 15.00
C GLY A 223 -27.86 6.77 16.24
N TYR A 224 -27.47 7.20 17.41
CA TYR A 224 -27.82 6.57 18.68
C TYR A 224 -29.21 7.03 19.15
N LEU A 225 -30.21 6.14 19.07
CA LEU A 225 -31.61 6.44 19.35
C LEU A 225 -31.88 7.05 20.73
N ALA A 226 -31.06 6.71 21.74
CA ALA A 226 -31.22 7.26 23.09
C ALA A 226 -30.82 8.74 23.19
N HIS A 227 -30.14 9.32 22.20
CA HIS A 227 -29.61 10.68 22.24
C HIS A 227 -30.01 11.46 20.98
N ARG A 228 -31.19 12.01 20.99
CA ARG A 228 -31.64 12.92 19.95
C ARG A 228 -31.20 14.35 20.28
N PHE A 229 -30.47 14.98 19.34
CA PHE A 229 -29.98 16.34 19.47
C PHE A 229 -31.02 17.38 19.05
N ASP A 230 -31.70 17.15 17.91
CA ASP A 230 -32.74 18.01 17.39
C ASP A 230 -33.70 17.30 16.41
N GLN A 231 -34.43 18.05 15.59
CA GLN A 231 -35.40 17.51 14.60
C GLN A 231 -34.71 16.88 13.37
N GLY A 232 -33.38 17.10 13.22
CA GLY A 232 -32.66 16.71 12.01
C GLY A 232 -32.76 17.73 10.90
N THR A 233 -31.83 17.65 9.94
CA THR A 233 -31.77 18.57 8.78
C THR A 233 -31.86 17.84 7.44
N GLY A 234 -31.96 16.51 7.48
CA GLY A 234 -31.89 15.65 6.29
C GLY A 234 -30.49 15.30 5.83
N TYR A 235 -29.44 15.84 6.47
CA TYR A 235 -28.03 15.59 6.14
C TYR A 235 -27.19 15.44 7.42
N PHE A 236 -26.04 14.75 7.29
CA PHE A 236 -25.06 14.68 8.36
C PHE A 236 -24.40 16.04 8.60
N ARG A 237 -24.14 16.36 9.85
CA ARG A 237 -23.48 17.58 10.28
C ARG A 237 -22.68 17.34 11.56
N THR A 238 -21.90 18.31 11.98
CA THR A 238 -21.21 18.31 13.27
C THR A 238 -21.96 19.16 14.30
N ALA A 239 -21.91 18.77 15.57
CA ALA A 239 -22.40 19.55 16.70
C ALA A 239 -21.50 19.32 17.93
N GLN A 240 -21.50 20.29 18.84
CA GLN A 240 -20.83 20.17 20.11
C GLN A 240 -21.85 19.90 21.22
N VAL A 241 -21.67 18.81 21.97
CA VAL A 241 -22.50 18.41 23.09
C VAL A 241 -21.59 18.13 24.28
N ASP A 242 -21.82 18.80 25.39
CA ASP A 242 -21.02 18.68 26.63
C ASP A 242 -19.50 18.82 26.39
N GLY A 243 -19.12 19.78 25.54
CA GLY A 243 -17.72 20.08 25.21
C GLY A 243 -17.06 19.08 24.26
N ARG A 244 -17.78 18.10 23.72
CA ARG A 244 -17.29 17.12 22.74
C ARG A 244 -17.94 17.28 21.39
N TRP A 245 -17.17 17.09 20.33
CA TRP A 245 -17.67 17.08 18.96
C TRP A 245 -18.30 15.72 18.62
N TRP A 246 -19.46 15.79 17.97
CA TRP A 246 -20.21 14.65 17.47
C TRP A 246 -20.63 14.90 16.02
N PHE A 247 -20.80 13.84 15.26
CA PHE A 247 -21.70 13.91 14.13
C PHE A 247 -23.14 13.87 14.63
N VAL A 248 -24.04 14.45 13.85
CA VAL A 248 -25.49 14.33 14.00
C VAL A 248 -26.03 13.76 12.71
N ASP A 249 -26.81 12.72 12.78
CA ASP A 249 -27.38 12.07 11.62
C ASP A 249 -28.53 12.90 10.99
N PRO A 250 -29.01 12.55 9.77
CA PRO A 250 -30.08 13.28 9.09
C PRO A 250 -31.37 13.42 9.88
N ASP A 251 -31.68 12.50 10.78
CA ASP A 251 -32.87 12.53 11.64
C ASP A 251 -32.64 13.24 12.98
N GLY A 252 -31.43 13.73 13.24
CA GLY A 252 -31.10 14.53 14.43
C GLY A 252 -30.57 13.73 15.61
N TYR A 253 -30.15 12.48 15.44
CA TYR A 253 -29.52 11.68 16.51
C TYR A 253 -28.01 11.86 16.51
N LEU A 254 -27.41 11.83 17.73
CA LEU A 254 -25.95 11.80 17.85
C LEU A 254 -25.38 10.57 17.16
N PHE A 255 -24.32 10.74 16.40
CA PHE A 255 -23.74 9.71 15.57
C PHE A 255 -22.23 9.60 15.81
N LEU A 256 -21.78 8.39 16.16
CA LEU A 256 -20.38 8.00 16.16
C LEU A 256 -20.13 7.09 14.96
N SER A 257 -19.32 7.56 14.01
CA SER A 257 -19.00 6.74 12.82
C SER A 257 -18.09 5.58 13.20
N VAL A 258 -18.62 4.37 13.15
CA VAL A 258 -17.87 3.11 13.27
C VAL A 258 -17.92 2.44 11.91
N GLY A 259 -16.85 2.58 11.13
CA GLY A 259 -16.82 2.20 9.73
C GLY A 259 -15.77 1.18 9.36
N VAL A 260 -15.94 0.57 8.19
CA VAL A 260 -14.96 -0.31 7.55
C VAL A 260 -14.72 0.17 6.12
N ASP A 261 -13.45 0.37 5.78
CA ASP A 261 -13.00 0.66 4.42
C ASP A 261 -12.86 -0.62 3.59
N CYS A 262 -12.88 -0.51 2.26
CA CYS A 262 -12.55 -1.59 1.33
C CYS A 262 -13.43 -2.85 1.49
N ILE A 263 -14.74 -2.68 1.64
CA ILE A 263 -15.67 -3.82 1.69
C ILE A 263 -15.88 -4.34 0.26
N TYR A 264 -15.24 -5.46 -0.06
CA TYR A 264 -15.35 -6.13 -1.36
C TYR A 264 -16.18 -7.40 -1.24
N THR A 265 -17.35 -7.44 -1.88
CA THR A 265 -18.25 -8.58 -1.83
C THR A 265 -17.85 -9.71 -2.77
N LEU A 266 -17.34 -9.36 -3.96
CA LEU A 266 -16.94 -10.30 -5.01
C LEU A 266 -15.48 -10.20 -5.43
N GLY A 267 -14.70 -9.33 -4.82
CA GLY A 267 -13.29 -9.08 -5.14
C GLY A 267 -12.38 -9.21 -3.93
N GLY A 268 -11.10 -8.89 -4.14
CA GLY A 268 -10.04 -8.90 -3.11
C GLY A 268 -9.38 -10.26 -2.92
N GLY A 269 -8.13 -10.25 -2.46
CA GLY A 269 -7.33 -11.48 -2.25
C GLY A 269 -6.96 -12.21 -3.54
N ASP A 270 -6.95 -11.51 -4.67
CA ASP A 270 -6.67 -12.10 -5.97
C ASP A 270 -5.17 -12.13 -6.28
N VAL A 271 -4.75 -13.11 -7.07
CA VAL A 271 -3.34 -13.31 -7.46
C VAL A 271 -3.11 -12.72 -8.85
N ARG A 272 -2.25 -11.69 -8.95
CA ARG A 272 -1.89 -11.03 -10.21
C ARG A 272 -0.70 -11.71 -10.88
N ASP A 273 -0.55 -11.49 -12.18
CA ASP A 273 0.59 -11.94 -13.00
C ASP A 273 0.86 -13.45 -12.86
N VAL A 274 -0.20 -14.25 -12.89
CA VAL A 274 -0.08 -15.70 -12.62
C VAL A 274 0.86 -16.41 -13.58
N GLU A 275 0.99 -15.93 -14.82
CA GLU A 275 1.88 -16.45 -15.84
C GLU A 275 3.37 -16.26 -15.51
N LYS A 276 3.68 -15.30 -14.62
CA LYS A 276 5.05 -15.00 -14.18
C LYS A 276 5.41 -15.68 -12.85
N ARG A 277 4.49 -16.45 -12.25
CA ARG A 277 4.63 -17.04 -10.91
C ARG A 277 4.82 -18.55 -10.95
N GLU A 278 5.71 -19.01 -11.82
CA GLU A 278 5.99 -20.43 -11.98
C GLU A 278 6.30 -21.11 -10.64
N GLY A 279 5.67 -22.27 -10.42
CA GLY A 279 5.83 -23.07 -9.19
C GLY A 279 5.18 -22.49 -7.92
N MET A 280 4.72 -21.22 -7.93
CA MET A 280 4.12 -20.61 -6.75
C MET A 280 2.63 -20.94 -6.58
N ILE A 281 1.92 -21.23 -7.67
CA ILE A 281 0.48 -21.44 -7.66
C ILE A 281 0.19 -22.92 -7.87
N GLY A 282 -0.58 -23.51 -6.94
CA GLY A 282 -0.94 -24.94 -7.03
C GLY A 282 -2.07 -25.22 -8.02
N GLN A 283 -3.17 -24.52 -7.87
CA GLN A 283 -4.33 -24.66 -8.73
C GLN A 283 -4.91 -23.30 -9.07
N LEU A 284 -5.03 -23.01 -10.36
CA LEU A 284 -5.74 -21.83 -10.83
C LEU A 284 -7.26 -22.08 -10.81
N PRO A 285 -8.07 -21.04 -10.58
CA PRO A 285 -9.51 -21.13 -10.75
C PRO A 285 -9.86 -21.36 -12.24
N PRO A 286 -11.09 -21.82 -12.54
CA PRO A 286 -11.58 -21.95 -13.91
C PRO A 286 -11.41 -20.67 -14.74
N SER A 287 -11.29 -20.79 -16.06
CA SER A 287 -10.95 -19.67 -16.96
C SER A 287 -11.86 -18.45 -16.84
N ARG A 288 -13.16 -18.62 -16.51
CA ARG A 288 -14.10 -17.53 -16.27
C ARG A 288 -13.73 -16.64 -15.07
N PHE A 289 -12.86 -17.10 -14.18
CA PHE A 289 -12.32 -16.34 -13.05
C PHE A 289 -10.90 -15.82 -13.29
N LEU A 290 -10.39 -15.97 -14.52
CA LEU A 290 -9.11 -15.41 -14.93
C LEU A 290 -9.36 -14.11 -15.69
N GLN A 291 -9.00 -12.98 -15.09
CA GLN A 291 -9.15 -11.65 -15.69
C GLN A 291 -7.86 -11.23 -16.39
N LYS A 292 -7.92 -11.01 -17.69
CA LYS A 292 -6.80 -10.47 -18.48
C LYS A 292 -6.76 -8.94 -18.38
N GLY A 293 -5.62 -8.39 -18.00
CA GLY A 293 -5.33 -6.95 -18.02
C GLY A 293 -4.88 -6.48 -19.41
N ARG A 294 -4.90 -5.17 -19.62
CA ARG A 294 -4.50 -4.52 -20.89
C ARG A 294 -3.02 -4.76 -21.25
N ASN A 295 -2.17 -5.00 -20.27
CA ASN A 295 -0.72 -5.27 -20.43
C ASN A 295 -0.39 -6.76 -20.60
N GLY A 296 -1.39 -7.61 -20.89
CA GLY A 296 -1.20 -9.05 -21.06
C GLY A 296 -1.06 -9.85 -19.76
N THR A 297 -1.13 -9.20 -18.60
CA THR A 297 -1.10 -9.89 -17.30
C THR A 297 -2.43 -10.55 -16.98
N THR A 298 -2.41 -11.67 -16.25
CA THR A 298 -3.62 -12.39 -15.84
C THR A 298 -3.76 -12.37 -14.32
N THR A 299 -4.94 -12.03 -13.85
CA THR A 299 -5.30 -12.08 -12.43
C THR A 299 -6.24 -13.24 -12.16
N ALA A 300 -5.85 -14.14 -11.26
CA ALA A 300 -6.71 -15.23 -10.77
C ALA A 300 -7.60 -14.72 -9.64
N ARG A 301 -8.90 -14.70 -9.85
CA ARG A 301 -9.92 -14.16 -8.94
C ARG A 301 -10.43 -15.24 -7.98
N TYR A 302 -9.60 -15.62 -7.02
CA TYR A 302 -9.93 -16.64 -6.03
C TYR A 302 -11.10 -16.23 -5.12
N ALA A 303 -11.17 -14.97 -4.74
CA ALA A 303 -12.26 -14.48 -3.90
C ALA A 303 -13.62 -14.65 -4.58
N LEU A 304 -13.72 -14.29 -5.85
CA LEU A 304 -14.93 -14.48 -6.65
C LEU A 304 -15.28 -15.97 -6.81
N TRP A 305 -14.30 -16.81 -7.14
CA TRP A 305 -14.49 -18.25 -7.23
C TRP A 305 -14.97 -18.87 -5.92
N ASN A 306 -14.41 -18.47 -4.79
CA ASN A 306 -14.86 -18.93 -3.47
C ASN A 306 -16.30 -18.48 -3.17
N ARG A 307 -16.69 -17.25 -3.56
CA ARG A 307 -18.06 -16.76 -3.41
C ARG A 307 -19.05 -17.59 -4.23
N GLU A 308 -18.72 -17.90 -5.49
CA GLU A 308 -19.58 -18.75 -6.33
C GLU A 308 -19.67 -20.18 -5.79
N ARG A 309 -18.55 -20.77 -5.31
CA ARG A 309 -18.56 -22.08 -4.65
C ARG A 309 -19.43 -22.11 -3.38
N ARG A 310 -19.58 -20.96 -2.70
CA ARG A 310 -20.44 -20.80 -1.53
C ARG A 310 -21.91 -20.59 -1.91
N PHE A 311 -22.19 -19.64 -2.77
CA PHE A 311 -23.53 -19.08 -2.98
C PHE A 311 -24.19 -19.49 -4.31
N GLY A 312 -23.44 -20.11 -5.23
CA GLY A 312 -23.95 -20.44 -6.57
C GLY A 312 -24.19 -19.19 -7.40
N GLU A 313 -25.23 -19.21 -8.21
CA GLU A 313 -25.58 -18.13 -9.15
C GLU A 313 -25.97 -16.82 -8.46
N ASP A 314 -26.48 -16.88 -7.23
CA ASP A 314 -26.85 -15.69 -6.44
C ASP A 314 -25.66 -15.08 -5.66
N ALA A 315 -24.42 -15.39 -6.05
CA ALA A 315 -23.21 -15.04 -5.28
C ALA A 315 -23.09 -13.55 -4.96
N GLU A 316 -23.46 -12.67 -5.86
CA GLU A 316 -23.39 -11.22 -5.66
C GLU A 316 -24.39 -10.74 -4.60
N GLN A 317 -25.67 -11.13 -4.76
CA GLN A 317 -26.73 -10.73 -3.85
C GLN A 317 -26.48 -11.28 -2.45
N LYS A 318 -26.21 -12.58 -2.32
CA LYS A 318 -25.94 -13.23 -1.03
C LYS A 318 -24.67 -12.71 -0.35
N ALA A 319 -23.63 -12.39 -1.10
CA ALA A 319 -22.42 -11.78 -0.55
C ALA A 319 -22.70 -10.36 -0.02
N SER A 320 -23.54 -9.58 -0.70
CA SER A 320 -23.96 -8.26 -0.23
C SER A 320 -24.79 -8.36 1.04
N GLU A 321 -25.76 -9.24 1.11
CA GLU A 321 -26.56 -9.49 2.32
C GLU A 321 -25.68 -9.93 3.50
N LEU A 322 -24.73 -10.81 3.26
CA LEU A 322 -23.80 -11.24 4.29
C LEU A 322 -22.90 -10.10 4.78
N ALA A 323 -22.48 -9.21 3.87
CA ALA A 323 -21.70 -8.04 4.27
C ALA A 323 -22.50 -7.13 5.24
N PHE A 324 -23.77 -6.87 4.97
CA PHE A 324 -24.64 -6.12 5.89
C PHE A 324 -24.86 -6.85 7.21
N LYS A 325 -25.13 -8.15 7.18
CA LYS A 325 -25.25 -8.96 8.42
C LYS A 325 -23.97 -8.92 9.26
N ARG A 326 -22.79 -8.95 8.64
CA ARG A 326 -21.50 -8.80 9.33
C ARG A 326 -21.38 -7.42 9.98
N MET A 327 -21.68 -6.36 9.22
CA MET A 327 -21.68 -4.99 9.74
C MET A 327 -22.64 -4.86 10.92
N ASP A 328 -23.84 -5.41 10.81
CA ASP A 328 -24.83 -5.42 11.88
C ASP A 328 -24.29 -6.13 13.12
N LYS A 329 -23.77 -7.34 12.97
CA LYS A 329 -23.18 -8.12 14.08
C LYS A 329 -22.03 -7.39 14.79
N TRP A 330 -21.24 -6.61 14.04
CA TRP A 330 -20.07 -5.91 14.59
C TRP A 330 -20.36 -4.47 15.04
N GLY A 331 -21.59 -4.02 14.95
CA GLY A 331 -21.96 -2.65 15.28
C GLY A 331 -21.41 -1.61 14.30
N VAL A 332 -21.11 -2.00 13.07
CA VAL A 332 -20.62 -1.12 12.03
C VAL A 332 -21.80 -0.38 11.39
N ASN A 333 -21.78 0.95 11.49
CA ASN A 333 -22.83 1.82 10.95
C ASN A 333 -22.39 2.62 9.70
N THR A 334 -21.13 2.53 9.29
CA THR A 334 -20.58 3.29 8.18
C THR A 334 -19.84 2.38 7.18
N ILE A 335 -20.17 2.49 5.89
CA ILE A 335 -19.38 1.95 4.79
C ILE A 335 -18.31 2.98 4.44
N GLY A 336 -17.06 2.63 4.68
CA GLY A 336 -15.93 3.50 4.43
C GLY A 336 -15.50 3.49 2.95
N ASN A 337 -14.44 4.24 2.66
CA ASN A 337 -13.97 4.46 1.30
C ASN A 337 -13.50 3.18 0.61
N TRP A 338 -13.46 3.24 -0.73
CA TRP A 338 -13.02 2.14 -1.63
C TRP A 338 -13.85 0.86 -1.52
N SER A 339 -15.02 0.93 -0.88
CA SER A 339 -15.98 -0.17 -0.83
C SER A 339 -16.73 -0.35 -2.15
N ASP A 340 -17.40 -1.49 -2.33
CA ASP A 340 -18.21 -1.76 -3.51
C ASP A 340 -19.37 -0.75 -3.62
N LYS A 341 -19.42 0.01 -4.71
CA LYS A 341 -20.50 1.00 -4.96
C LYS A 341 -21.91 0.40 -4.90
N LYS A 342 -22.06 -0.88 -5.20
CA LYS A 342 -23.34 -1.59 -5.09
C LYS A 342 -23.84 -1.72 -3.65
N LEU A 343 -22.93 -1.75 -2.65
CA LEU A 343 -23.32 -1.66 -1.24
C LEU A 343 -23.78 -0.27 -0.87
N GLU A 344 -23.04 0.77 -1.29
CA GLU A 344 -23.39 2.17 -1.05
C GLU A 344 -24.78 2.52 -1.64
N GLN A 345 -25.07 2.03 -2.83
CA GLN A 345 -26.34 2.23 -3.54
C GLN A 345 -27.57 1.61 -2.84
N GLN A 346 -27.37 0.61 -1.97
CA GLN A 346 -28.46 -0.01 -1.22
C GLN A 346 -29.01 0.90 -0.09
N ARG A 347 -28.30 1.98 0.27
CA ARG A 347 -28.74 2.96 1.26
C ARG A 347 -29.18 2.35 2.59
N ARG A 348 -28.36 1.45 3.13
CA ARG A 348 -28.61 0.74 4.40
C ARG A 348 -27.66 1.17 5.53
N LYS A 349 -26.57 1.83 5.19
CA LYS A 349 -25.57 2.36 6.12
C LYS A 349 -25.07 3.72 5.64
N ALA A 350 -24.65 4.55 6.58
CA ALA A 350 -23.96 5.78 6.23
C ALA A 350 -22.72 5.48 5.38
N ILE A 351 -22.33 6.41 4.52
CA ILE A 351 -21.17 6.27 3.63
C ILE A 351 -20.25 7.46 3.74
N THR A 352 -18.96 7.25 3.45
CA THR A 352 -18.01 8.32 3.13
C THR A 352 -17.57 8.20 1.68
N CYS A 353 -17.23 9.30 1.04
CA CYS A 353 -16.78 9.32 -0.33
C CYS A 353 -15.42 10.02 -0.43
N THR A 354 -14.52 9.52 -1.28
CA THR A 354 -13.26 10.20 -1.59
C THR A 354 -13.30 10.68 -3.02
N PHE A 355 -12.99 11.94 -3.25
CA PHE A 355 -12.68 12.46 -4.58
C PHE A 355 -11.20 12.81 -4.68
N TYR A 356 -10.67 12.83 -5.90
CA TYR A 356 -9.30 13.21 -6.20
C TYR A 356 -9.35 14.44 -7.09
N PRO A 357 -9.25 15.66 -6.50
CA PRO A 357 -9.45 16.89 -7.26
C PRO A 357 -8.34 17.10 -8.30
N ALA A 358 -8.68 17.67 -9.43
CA ALA A 358 -7.67 18.10 -10.40
C ALA A 358 -6.71 19.12 -9.78
N GLY A 359 -5.47 19.14 -10.25
CA GLY A 359 -4.41 20.02 -9.75
C GLY A 359 -3.46 19.37 -8.76
N ALA A 360 -3.83 18.29 -8.07
CA ALA A 360 -2.88 17.49 -7.32
C ALA A 360 -1.86 16.86 -8.29
N ASP A 361 -0.59 17.24 -8.18
CA ASP A 361 0.46 16.82 -9.11
C ASP A 361 1.31 15.71 -8.51
N SER A 362 1.23 14.51 -9.07
CA SER A 362 2.05 13.37 -8.63
C SER A 362 3.56 13.63 -8.76
N ARG A 363 3.97 14.49 -9.71
CA ARG A 363 5.36 14.92 -9.89
C ARG A 363 5.83 15.87 -8.77
N LEU A 364 4.91 16.40 -7.97
CA LEU A 364 5.16 17.25 -6.79
C LEU A 364 4.68 16.56 -5.51
N MET A 365 4.75 15.22 -5.47
CA MET A 365 4.34 14.40 -4.32
C MET A 365 2.87 14.63 -3.90
N GLY A 366 2.01 14.98 -4.86
CA GLY A 366 0.59 15.23 -4.60
C GLY A 366 0.26 16.64 -4.10
N LEU A 367 1.22 17.59 -4.09
CA LEU A 367 0.92 18.98 -3.81
C LEU A 367 0.01 19.56 -4.91
N GLY A 368 -0.99 20.34 -4.52
CA GLY A 368 -1.87 21.05 -5.45
C GLY A 368 -1.16 22.20 -6.16
N ASP A 369 -1.17 22.17 -7.49
CA ASP A 369 -0.68 23.27 -8.33
C ASP A 369 -1.83 24.22 -8.69
N VAL A 370 -1.93 25.33 -7.94
CA VAL A 370 -2.96 26.37 -8.14
C VAL A 370 -2.61 27.40 -9.19
N TYR A 371 -1.39 27.37 -9.73
CA TYR A 371 -0.86 28.33 -10.70
C TYR A 371 -1.04 27.89 -12.16
N GLY A 372 -1.61 26.72 -12.37
CA GLY A 372 -1.87 26.19 -13.72
C GLY A 372 -3.04 26.94 -14.39
N ASP A 373 -2.95 27.06 -15.72
CA ASP A 373 -4.02 27.67 -16.54
C ASP A 373 -5.34 26.93 -16.34
N ASN A 374 -6.43 27.71 -16.24
CA ASN A 374 -7.79 27.21 -16.05
C ASN A 374 -7.95 26.24 -14.86
N PHE A 375 -7.14 26.43 -13.79
CA PHE A 375 -7.11 25.54 -12.62
C PHE A 375 -8.53 25.33 -12.02
N LYS A 376 -9.28 26.40 -11.71
CA LYS A 376 -10.62 26.30 -11.09
C LYS A 376 -11.61 25.59 -12.02
N GLU A 377 -11.56 25.80 -13.31
CA GLU A 377 -12.45 25.15 -14.27
C GLU A 377 -12.19 23.64 -14.36
N ARG A 378 -10.92 23.23 -14.48
CA ARG A 378 -10.52 21.81 -14.44
C ARG A 378 -10.89 21.16 -13.11
N LEU A 379 -10.74 21.88 -12.00
CA LEU A 379 -11.14 21.44 -10.68
C LEU A 379 -12.64 21.16 -10.64
N ARG A 380 -13.47 22.10 -11.07
CA ARG A 380 -14.94 21.96 -11.11
C ARG A 380 -15.36 20.76 -11.94
N GLU A 381 -14.79 20.58 -13.14
CA GLU A 381 -15.13 19.43 -13.98
C GLU A 381 -14.71 18.10 -13.34
N SER A 382 -13.56 18.04 -12.68
CA SER A 382 -13.12 16.82 -11.99
C SER A 382 -14.01 16.44 -10.81
N LEU A 383 -14.53 17.42 -10.07
CA LEU A 383 -15.37 17.20 -8.90
C LEU A 383 -16.83 16.87 -9.25
N LYS A 384 -17.37 17.40 -10.36
CA LYS A 384 -18.73 17.11 -10.82
C LYS A 384 -19.03 15.62 -10.90
N GLN A 385 -18.09 14.83 -11.40
CA GLN A 385 -18.28 13.39 -11.61
C GLN A 385 -18.54 12.63 -10.31
N THR A 386 -17.98 13.10 -9.20
CA THR A 386 -18.14 12.46 -7.90
C THR A 386 -19.23 13.15 -7.07
N ILE A 387 -19.28 14.47 -7.05
CA ILE A 387 -20.17 15.21 -6.14
C ILE A 387 -21.61 15.17 -6.63
N VAL A 388 -21.87 15.46 -7.91
CA VAL A 388 -23.25 15.58 -8.41
C VAL A 388 -24.10 14.32 -8.19
N PRO A 389 -23.59 13.08 -8.38
CA PRO A 389 -24.36 11.87 -8.09
C PRO A 389 -24.70 11.66 -6.61
N HIS A 390 -23.98 12.32 -5.70
CA HIS A 390 -24.15 12.15 -4.25
C HIS A 390 -24.85 13.32 -3.57
N ARG A 391 -25.04 14.45 -4.26
CA ARG A 391 -25.53 15.71 -3.72
C ARG A 391 -26.81 15.60 -2.86
N ASP A 392 -27.75 14.78 -3.30
CA ASP A 392 -29.04 14.60 -2.61
C ASP A 392 -29.09 13.27 -1.84
N ASN A 393 -27.95 12.72 -1.44
CA ASN A 393 -27.88 11.43 -0.75
C ASN A 393 -27.78 11.59 0.77
N PRO A 394 -28.87 11.44 1.54
CA PRO A 394 -28.84 11.63 2.99
C PRO A 394 -27.99 10.59 3.74
N TRP A 395 -27.53 9.54 3.07
CA TRP A 395 -26.63 8.54 3.65
C TRP A 395 -25.15 8.94 3.60
N LEU A 396 -24.80 9.98 2.84
CA LEU A 396 -23.44 10.46 2.76
C LEU A 396 -23.12 11.35 3.96
N ILE A 397 -22.05 10.99 4.71
CA ILE A 397 -21.52 11.83 5.78
C ILE A 397 -20.77 13.03 5.19
N GLY A 398 -19.91 12.79 4.20
CA GLY A 398 -19.13 13.83 3.57
C GLY A 398 -18.03 13.28 2.66
N TYR A 399 -17.22 14.21 2.15
CA TYR A 399 -16.19 13.95 1.17
C TYR A 399 -14.79 14.11 1.75
N PHE A 400 -13.93 13.11 1.52
CA PHE A 400 -12.48 13.25 1.67
C PHE A 400 -11.87 13.83 0.39
N MET A 401 -10.93 14.75 0.51
CA MET A 401 -10.21 15.39 -0.61
C MET A 401 -9.04 14.56 -1.13
N GLY A 402 -8.88 13.35 -0.69
CA GLY A 402 -7.76 12.46 -1.01
C GLY A 402 -7.28 11.69 0.21
N ASN A 403 -6.15 11.04 0.05
CA ASN A 403 -5.56 10.19 1.09
C ASN A 403 -4.05 10.36 1.13
N GLU A 404 -3.47 10.52 2.33
CA GLU A 404 -2.04 10.50 2.62
C GLU A 404 -1.18 11.35 1.67
N PRO A 405 -1.33 12.68 1.69
CA PRO A 405 -0.54 13.55 0.81
C PRO A 405 0.95 13.42 1.13
N SER A 406 1.72 12.88 0.18
CA SER A 406 3.11 12.47 0.38
C SER A 406 4.09 13.64 0.54
N TRP A 407 3.67 14.88 0.24
CA TRP A 407 4.51 16.07 0.37
C TRP A 407 4.70 16.54 1.83
N VAL A 408 3.82 16.11 2.74
CA VAL A 408 3.86 16.51 4.16
C VAL A 408 5.17 16.01 4.79
N GLY A 409 5.92 16.91 5.42
CA GLY A 409 7.26 16.61 5.93
C GLY A 409 8.38 16.57 4.87
N GLN A 410 8.05 16.79 3.58
CA GLN A 410 8.99 16.78 2.46
C GLN A 410 9.07 18.13 1.72
N GLU A 411 8.73 19.23 2.39
CA GLU A 411 8.56 20.57 1.79
C GLU A 411 9.83 21.03 1.06
N GLN A 412 11.02 20.75 1.63
CA GLN A 412 12.31 21.11 1.02
C GLN A 412 12.53 20.37 -0.30
N ARG A 413 12.19 19.07 -0.32
CA ARG A 413 12.29 18.22 -1.50
C ARG A 413 11.34 18.69 -2.58
N VAL A 414 10.09 19.02 -2.22
CA VAL A 414 9.10 19.53 -3.18
C VAL A 414 9.56 20.84 -3.80
N CYS A 415 10.09 21.80 -3.01
CA CYS A 415 10.68 23.02 -3.55
C CYS A 415 11.83 22.74 -4.52
N GLN A 416 12.70 21.78 -4.21
CA GLN A 416 13.78 21.38 -5.11
C GLN A 416 13.23 20.79 -6.42
N MET A 417 12.21 19.93 -6.36
CA MET A 417 11.54 19.37 -7.54
C MET A 417 10.91 20.46 -8.39
N ILE A 418 10.27 21.48 -7.80
CA ILE A 418 9.71 22.64 -8.50
C ILE A 418 10.83 23.43 -9.22
N LEU A 419 11.93 23.73 -8.52
CA LEU A 419 13.04 24.54 -9.07
C LEU A 419 13.79 23.82 -10.20
N GLN A 420 13.93 22.51 -10.11
CA GLN A 420 14.60 21.68 -11.13
C GLN A 420 13.67 21.25 -12.26
N GLY A 421 12.36 21.27 -12.05
CA GLY A 421 11.35 20.84 -13.02
C GLY A 421 11.12 21.83 -14.17
N GLU A 422 10.08 21.58 -14.94
CA GLU A 422 9.65 22.39 -16.07
C GLU A 422 9.30 23.84 -15.68
N ASN A 423 9.38 24.76 -16.63
CA ASN A 423 8.93 26.14 -16.44
C ASN A 423 7.40 26.20 -16.42
N ARG A 424 6.83 26.25 -15.21
CA ARG A 424 5.40 26.35 -14.95
C ARG A 424 5.11 27.50 -13.98
N GLY A 425 3.84 27.89 -13.86
CA GLY A 425 3.42 28.98 -12.97
C GLY A 425 3.92 28.82 -11.54
N ILE A 426 3.84 27.60 -10.98
CA ILE A 426 4.33 27.32 -9.62
C ILE A 426 5.85 27.59 -9.45
N LYS A 427 6.67 27.32 -10.49
CA LYS A 427 8.11 27.58 -10.45
C LYS A 427 8.39 29.08 -10.44
N THR A 428 7.65 29.84 -11.25
CA THR A 428 7.75 31.30 -11.28
C THR A 428 7.33 31.87 -9.93
N ALA A 429 6.23 31.40 -9.34
CA ALA A 429 5.73 31.84 -8.06
C ALA A 429 6.72 31.53 -6.92
N LEU A 430 7.33 30.32 -6.91
CA LEU A 430 8.34 29.96 -5.91
C LEU A 430 9.58 30.82 -6.03
N ARG A 431 10.08 31.09 -7.24
CA ARG A 431 11.25 31.98 -7.44
C ARG A 431 10.98 33.39 -6.95
N GLN A 432 9.80 33.93 -7.24
CA GLN A 432 9.41 35.24 -6.74
C GLN A 432 9.33 35.26 -5.22
N TRP A 433 8.67 34.26 -4.61
CA TRP A 433 8.58 34.13 -3.15
C TRP A 433 9.96 34.13 -2.48
N LEU A 434 10.89 33.31 -3.00
CA LEU A 434 12.23 33.20 -2.44
C LEU A 434 13.07 34.46 -2.68
N SER A 435 12.82 35.20 -3.78
CA SER A 435 13.44 36.50 -4.01
C SER A 435 12.98 37.54 -2.98
N ASP A 436 11.69 37.54 -2.64
CA ASP A 436 11.09 38.54 -1.76
C ASP A 436 11.36 38.28 -0.26
N HIS A 437 11.46 36.98 0.13
CA HIS A 437 11.56 36.59 1.53
C HIS A 437 12.87 35.88 1.90
N GLY A 438 13.75 35.63 0.93
CA GLY A 438 15.00 34.88 1.12
C GLY A 438 14.85 33.36 0.93
N ASP A 439 15.91 32.71 0.42
CA ASP A 439 15.95 31.27 0.21
C ASP A 439 16.48 30.55 1.46
N ASN A 440 15.58 30.09 2.30
CA ASN A 440 15.87 29.28 3.48
C ASN A 440 14.78 28.23 3.73
N LYS A 441 15.04 27.31 4.67
CA LYS A 441 14.13 26.19 4.96
C LYS A 441 12.74 26.65 5.40
N GLU A 442 12.67 27.74 6.14
CA GLU A 442 11.41 28.27 6.65
C GLU A 442 10.55 28.84 5.51
N GLN A 443 11.13 29.67 4.65
CA GLN A 443 10.43 30.29 3.52
C GLN A 443 10.00 29.25 2.47
N ARG A 444 10.81 28.24 2.24
CA ARG A 444 10.42 27.12 1.39
C ARG A 444 9.20 26.38 1.94
N ARG A 445 9.16 26.09 3.24
CA ARG A 445 8.01 25.47 3.90
C ARG A 445 6.79 26.38 3.86
N ALA A 446 6.95 27.67 4.15
CA ALA A 446 5.88 28.66 4.10
C ALA A 446 5.24 28.74 2.72
N PHE A 447 6.02 28.71 1.65
CA PHE A 447 5.51 28.66 0.27
C PHE A 447 4.67 27.41 0.00
N ILE A 448 5.15 26.24 0.40
CA ILE A 448 4.39 24.98 0.21
C ILE A 448 3.07 25.01 0.98
N TYR A 449 3.07 25.55 2.19
CA TYR A 449 1.85 25.69 2.99
C TYR A 449 0.88 26.72 2.40
N ASP A 450 1.37 27.82 1.80
CA ASP A 450 0.51 28.75 1.07
C ASP A 450 -0.11 28.12 -0.18
N CYS A 451 0.67 27.35 -0.96
CA CYS A 451 0.14 26.57 -2.08
C CYS A 451 -0.96 25.61 -1.62
N PHE A 452 -0.73 24.85 -0.55
CA PHE A 452 -1.70 23.92 -0.01
C PHE A 452 -2.96 24.63 0.48
N ARG A 453 -2.82 25.73 1.24
CA ARG A 453 -3.95 26.53 1.70
C ARG A 453 -4.83 26.99 0.54
N ARG A 454 -4.25 27.62 -0.48
CA ARG A 454 -4.98 28.08 -1.67
C ARG A 454 -5.69 26.92 -2.39
N TYR A 455 -5.03 25.76 -2.44
CA TYR A 455 -5.60 24.60 -3.10
C TYR A 455 -6.82 24.07 -2.37
N ILE A 456 -6.74 23.86 -1.05
CA ILE A 456 -7.88 23.33 -0.28
C ILE A 456 -9.03 24.33 -0.18
N GLU A 457 -8.73 25.63 -0.11
CA GLU A 457 -9.76 26.69 -0.17
C GLU A 457 -10.53 26.64 -1.50
N ALA A 458 -9.83 26.52 -2.62
CA ALA A 458 -10.46 26.40 -3.93
C ALA A 458 -11.28 25.11 -4.07
N VAL A 459 -10.79 23.99 -3.54
CA VAL A 459 -11.53 22.72 -3.55
C VAL A 459 -12.79 22.82 -2.70
N LYS A 460 -12.72 23.43 -1.51
CA LYS A 460 -13.90 23.64 -0.64
C LYS A 460 -14.91 24.57 -1.29
N GLU A 461 -14.47 25.66 -1.93
CA GLU A 461 -15.35 26.59 -2.66
C GLU A 461 -16.14 25.84 -3.75
N VAL A 462 -15.46 25.06 -4.59
CA VAL A 462 -16.12 24.28 -5.64
C VAL A 462 -17.00 23.17 -5.07
N GLN A 463 -16.59 22.52 -3.99
CA GLN A 463 -17.44 21.54 -3.30
C GLN A 463 -18.78 22.19 -2.89
N LEU A 464 -18.74 23.35 -2.24
CA LEU A 464 -19.95 24.05 -1.78
C LEU A 464 -20.83 24.56 -2.92
N GLU A 465 -20.23 24.97 -4.07
CA GLU A 465 -20.99 25.29 -5.28
C GLU A 465 -21.79 24.08 -5.80
N LEU A 466 -21.20 22.90 -5.77
CA LEU A 466 -21.78 21.67 -6.31
C LEU A 466 -22.69 20.96 -5.30
N ASP A 467 -22.34 21.03 -4.02
CA ASP A 467 -23.02 20.37 -2.91
C ASP A 467 -22.85 21.17 -1.61
N PRO A 468 -23.84 21.98 -1.23
CA PRO A 468 -23.79 22.79 -0.01
C PRO A 468 -24.11 22.01 1.27
N HIS A 469 -24.49 20.73 1.18
CA HIS A 469 -25.08 19.99 2.29
C HIS A 469 -24.09 19.06 3.00
N HIS A 470 -23.17 18.45 2.26
CA HIS A 470 -22.30 17.43 2.82
C HIS A 470 -20.97 17.97 3.35
N LEU A 471 -20.49 17.35 4.40
CA LEU A 471 -19.28 17.76 5.09
C LEU A 471 -18.01 17.60 4.23
N CYS A 472 -17.07 18.52 4.43
CA CYS A 472 -15.69 18.36 3.98
C CYS A 472 -14.89 17.66 5.06
N LEU A 473 -14.57 16.39 4.84
CA LEU A 473 -13.81 15.56 5.76
C LEU A 473 -12.27 15.73 5.60
N GLY A 474 -11.86 16.64 4.70
CA GLY A 474 -10.46 16.99 4.45
C GLY A 474 -9.62 15.85 3.89
N TYR A 475 -8.31 15.92 4.14
CA TYR A 475 -7.40 14.82 3.86
C TYR A 475 -7.34 13.87 5.05
N ARG A 476 -7.12 12.58 4.79
CA ARG A 476 -6.60 11.64 5.78
C ARG A 476 -5.07 11.74 5.78
N PHE A 477 -4.49 12.37 6.78
CA PHE A 477 -3.03 12.45 6.90
C PHE A 477 -2.46 11.11 7.36
N ALA A 478 -1.28 10.74 6.81
CA ALA A 478 -0.65 9.46 7.11
C ALA A 478 -0.25 9.29 8.58
N SER A 479 0.06 10.41 9.25
CA SER A 479 0.47 10.42 10.66
C SER A 479 0.17 11.77 11.28
N VAL A 480 -0.27 11.76 12.52
CA VAL A 480 -0.41 12.98 13.34
C VAL A 480 0.95 13.64 13.62
N TYR A 481 2.04 12.89 13.61
CA TYR A 481 3.39 13.39 13.90
C TYR A 481 4.00 14.20 12.76
N ASP A 482 3.53 14.01 11.52
CA ASP A 482 4.02 14.75 10.36
C ASP A 482 3.31 16.11 10.17
N VAL A 483 2.22 16.35 10.90
CA VAL A 483 1.36 17.53 10.77
C VAL A 483 1.59 18.46 11.96
N ASN A 484 2.22 19.62 11.70
CA ASN A 484 2.47 20.61 12.73
C ASN A 484 1.29 21.56 12.95
N GLU A 485 1.35 22.38 14.02
CA GLU A 485 0.28 23.33 14.38
C GLU A 485 -0.09 24.31 13.27
N THR A 486 0.88 24.77 12.47
CA THR A 486 0.62 25.68 11.34
C THR A 486 -0.24 25.00 10.29
N LEU A 487 0.10 23.77 9.93
CA LEU A 487 -0.67 23.00 8.94
C LEU A 487 -2.07 22.65 9.47
N LEU A 488 -2.16 22.27 10.76
CA LEU A 488 -3.46 22.05 11.43
C LEU A 488 -4.32 23.30 11.42
N GLY A 489 -3.72 24.47 11.70
CA GLY A 489 -4.42 25.75 11.67
C GLY A 489 -4.94 26.13 10.28
N ILE A 490 -4.23 25.77 9.21
CA ILE A 490 -4.68 25.92 7.82
C ILE A 490 -5.88 25.01 7.56
N CYS A 491 -5.75 23.73 7.91
CA CYS A 491 -6.81 22.73 7.70
C CYS A 491 -8.08 23.06 8.49
N GLY A 492 -7.96 23.47 9.76
CA GLY A 492 -9.09 23.75 10.64
C GLY A 492 -9.93 24.99 10.23
N LYS A 493 -9.42 25.82 9.31
CA LYS A 493 -10.19 26.93 8.72
C LYS A 493 -11.03 26.50 7.51
N VAL A 494 -10.73 25.36 6.92
CA VAL A 494 -11.31 24.92 5.65
C VAL A 494 -12.14 23.64 5.80
N PHE A 495 -11.64 22.69 6.57
CA PHE A 495 -12.29 21.38 6.74
C PHE A 495 -13.30 21.41 7.89
N ASP A 496 -14.42 20.71 7.71
CA ASP A 496 -15.41 20.52 8.78
C ASP A 496 -14.94 19.46 9.78
N VAL A 497 -14.04 18.57 9.35
CA VAL A 497 -13.44 17.48 10.15
C VAL A 497 -11.98 17.30 9.80
N LEU A 498 -11.13 17.10 10.80
CA LEU A 498 -9.74 16.70 10.63
C LEU A 498 -9.61 15.18 10.76
N SER A 499 -8.91 14.55 9.83
CA SER A 499 -8.79 13.10 9.75
C SER A 499 -7.34 12.65 9.68
N PHE A 500 -7.03 11.57 10.40
CA PHE A 500 -5.70 10.98 10.45
C PHE A 500 -5.79 9.47 10.32
N ASN A 501 -4.82 8.89 9.60
CA ASN A 501 -4.56 7.47 9.67
C ASN A 501 -3.67 7.18 10.88
N HIS A 502 -3.86 6.02 11.49
CA HIS A 502 -3.04 5.56 12.63
C HIS A 502 -2.65 4.11 12.38
N TYR A 503 -1.33 3.86 12.32
CA TYR A 503 -0.76 2.55 12.01
C TYR A 503 0.02 1.98 13.19
#